data_be5b5a83019bc58f23c3d0cb8f79dd1f
#
_entry.id   be5b5a83019bc58f23c3d0cb8f79dd1f
#
_cell.length_a   1.000
_cell.length_b   1.000
_cell.length_c   1.000
_cell.angle_alpha   90.00
_cell.angle_beta   90.00
_cell.angle_gamma   90.00
#
_symmetry.space_group_name_H-M   'P 1'
#
loop_
_entity.id
_entity.type
_entity.pdbx_description
1 polymer ?
#
loop_
_entity_poly.entity_id
_entity_poly.type
_entity_poly.pdbx_seq_one_letter_code
_entity_poly.pdbx_strand_id
1 'polypeptide(L)'
;MTWTKLGLLFVVATMLACGQVLFKFAAQWIRGPIGFNFQTVLQFVLNPYLLLSLAVYGIATLSWVLLLRNTELSRAYLVVALSVVLVAIAGTFLLREPLSARLVAGMVIILVGLAVALW
;
A
#
# COMPACT_ATOMS: atom_id res chain seq x y z
N MET A 1 5.56 -5.05 -21.86
CA MET A 1 5.38 -3.84 -21.02
C MET A 1 6.59 -2.95 -21.21
N THR A 2 6.38 -1.66 -21.40
CA THR A 2 7.48 -0.70 -21.59
C THR A 2 8.12 -0.31 -20.27
N TRP A 3 9.36 0.16 -20.30
CA TRP A 3 10.05 0.63 -19.10
C TRP A 3 9.31 1.81 -18.46
N THR A 4 8.73 2.70 -19.28
CA THR A 4 7.96 3.84 -18.78
C THR A 4 6.74 3.36 -17.98
N LYS A 5 6.01 2.38 -18.49
CA LYS A 5 4.84 1.82 -17.78
C LYS A 5 5.25 1.15 -16.47
N LEU A 6 6.37 0.41 -16.48
CA LEU A 6 6.89 -0.20 -15.25
C LEU A 6 7.26 0.85 -14.21
N GLY A 7 7.91 1.94 -14.63
CA GLY A 7 8.26 3.03 -13.75
C GLY A 7 7.04 3.70 -13.13
N LEU A 8 6.01 3.96 -13.95
CA LEU A 8 4.77 4.57 -13.47
C LEU A 8 4.03 3.65 -12.51
N LEU A 9 3.97 2.36 -12.81
CA LEU A 9 3.35 1.38 -11.93
C LEU A 9 4.11 1.26 -10.61
N PHE A 10 5.44 1.34 -10.65
CA PHE A 10 6.24 1.36 -9.43
C PHE A 10 5.94 2.58 -8.57
N VAL A 11 5.78 3.75 -9.19
CA VAL A 11 5.39 4.97 -8.47
C VAL A 11 4.02 4.78 -7.79
N VAL A 12 3.05 4.22 -8.49
CA VAL A 12 1.74 3.94 -7.90
C VAL A 12 1.85 2.94 -6.76
N ALA A 13 2.64 1.88 -6.93
CA ALA A 13 2.87 0.90 -5.87
C ALA A 13 3.48 1.55 -4.62
N THR A 14 4.42 2.47 -4.80
CA THR A 14 5.03 3.23 -3.70
C THR A 14 4.00 4.13 -3.01
N MET A 15 3.15 4.81 -3.78
CA MET A 15 2.08 5.63 -3.22
C MET A 15 1.09 4.79 -2.40
N LEU A 16 0.73 3.61 -2.90
CA LEU A 16 -0.14 2.69 -2.16
C LEU A 16 0.51 2.22 -0.87
N ALA A 17 1.82 1.91 -0.92
CA ALA A 17 2.57 1.51 0.28
C ALA A 17 2.59 2.64 1.31
N CYS A 18 2.82 3.88 0.88
CA CYS A 18 2.78 5.04 1.76
C CYS A 18 1.39 5.21 2.40
N GLY A 19 0.34 5.04 1.61
CA GLY A 19 -1.03 5.08 2.11
C GLY A 19 -1.29 4.01 3.17
N GLN A 20 -0.76 2.81 2.99
CA GLN A 20 -0.90 1.72 3.96
C GLN A 20 -0.21 2.05 5.29
N VAL A 21 0.99 2.62 5.24
CA VAL A 21 1.71 3.07 6.43
C VAL A 21 0.91 4.14 7.16
N LEU A 22 0.34 5.09 6.42
CA LEU A 22 -0.51 6.13 6.99
C LEU A 22 -1.77 5.55 7.61
N PHE A 23 -2.38 4.52 7.01
CA PHE A 23 -3.51 3.82 7.62
C PHE A 23 -3.11 3.18 8.96
N LYS A 24 -1.91 2.64 9.06
CA LYS A 24 -1.42 2.08 10.33
C LYS A 24 -1.28 3.16 11.38
N PHE A 25 -0.71 4.31 11.04
CA PHE A 25 -0.64 5.44 11.95
C PHE A 25 -2.03 5.94 12.34
N ALA A 26 -2.96 5.96 11.39
CA ALA A 26 -4.36 6.31 11.67
C ALA A 26 -4.98 5.35 12.68
N ALA A 27 -4.72 4.04 12.51
CA ALA A 27 -5.23 3.03 13.42
C ALA A 27 -4.65 3.19 14.84
N GLN A 28 -3.37 3.53 14.94
CA GLN A 28 -2.72 3.78 16.23
C GLN A 28 -3.22 5.06 16.90
N TRP A 29 -3.70 6.01 16.12
CA TRP A 29 -4.23 7.28 16.64
C TRP A 29 -5.59 7.08 17.34
N ILE A 30 -6.37 6.09 16.91
CA ILE A 30 -7.67 5.79 17.51
C ILE A 30 -7.44 5.07 18.83
N ARG A 31 -8.03 5.59 19.90
CA ARG A 31 -7.88 5.06 21.25
C ARG A 31 -9.24 4.79 21.87
N GLY A 32 -9.26 3.81 22.79
CA GLY A 32 -10.46 3.44 23.53
C GLY A 32 -11.36 2.47 22.78
N PRO A 33 -12.48 2.08 23.42
CA PRO A 33 -13.40 1.13 22.80
C PRO A 33 -14.08 1.72 21.57
N ILE A 34 -14.21 0.91 20.53
CA ILE A 34 -14.86 1.30 19.28
C ILE A 34 -16.31 0.79 19.30
N GLY A 35 -17.25 1.67 18.99
CA GLY A 35 -18.64 1.33 18.89
C GLY A 35 -19.34 2.18 17.83
N PHE A 36 -20.60 1.85 17.55
CA PHE A 36 -21.40 2.63 16.61
C PHE A 36 -21.99 3.86 17.31
N ASN A 37 -21.12 4.83 17.64
CA ASN A 37 -21.54 6.05 18.30
C ASN A 37 -20.87 7.26 17.64
N PHE A 38 -21.31 8.45 18.02
CA PHE A 38 -20.85 9.70 17.46
C PHE A 38 -19.36 9.94 17.72
N GLN A 39 -18.86 9.54 18.90
CA GLN A 39 -17.45 9.72 19.25
C GLN A 39 -16.52 8.91 18.32
N THR A 40 -16.90 7.66 18.02
CA THR A 40 -16.13 6.83 17.09
C THR A 40 -16.09 7.45 15.71
N VAL A 41 -17.23 7.93 15.21
CA VAL A 41 -17.31 8.61 13.92
C VAL A 41 -16.42 9.84 13.90
N LEU A 42 -16.45 10.65 14.98
CA LEU A 42 -15.59 11.83 15.08
C LEU A 42 -14.10 11.47 15.06
N GLN A 43 -13.71 10.39 15.73
CA GLN A 43 -12.33 9.95 15.74
C GLN A 43 -11.85 9.60 14.31
N PHE A 44 -12.69 8.97 13.51
CA PHE A 44 -12.36 8.68 12.11
C PHE A 44 -12.30 9.94 11.26
N VAL A 45 -13.30 10.80 11.37
CA VAL A 45 -13.39 12.02 10.53
C VAL A 45 -12.29 13.02 10.85
N LEU A 46 -11.92 13.16 12.13
CA LEU A 46 -10.89 14.10 12.56
C LEU A 46 -9.49 13.52 12.60
N ASN A 47 -9.33 12.26 12.22
CA ASN A 47 -8.04 11.59 12.21
C ASN A 47 -7.15 12.16 11.09
N PRO A 48 -6.05 12.89 11.42
CA PRO A 48 -5.23 13.51 10.40
C PRO A 48 -4.51 12.50 9.51
N TYR A 49 -4.11 11.35 10.08
CA TYR A 49 -3.45 10.31 9.31
C TYR A 49 -4.42 9.65 8.32
N LEU A 50 -5.67 9.46 8.73
CA LEU A 50 -6.69 8.90 7.84
C LEU A 50 -6.98 9.84 6.67
N LEU A 51 -7.13 11.14 6.97
CA LEU A 51 -7.39 12.13 5.92
C LEU A 51 -6.24 12.20 4.92
N LEU A 52 -5.00 12.17 5.42
CA LEU A 52 -3.82 12.17 4.55
C LEU A 52 -3.74 10.89 3.73
N SER A 53 -4.04 9.73 4.34
CA SER A 53 -4.09 8.44 3.63
C SER A 53 -5.07 8.47 2.48
N LEU A 54 -6.27 9.00 2.73
CA LEU A 54 -7.32 9.07 1.70
C LEU A 54 -6.90 10.00 0.56
N ALA A 55 -6.20 11.08 0.85
CA ALA A 55 -5.67 11.97 -0.19
C ALA A 55 -4.64 11.25 -1.06
N VAL A 56 -3.70 10.54 -0.45
CA VAL A 56 -2.68 9.77 -1.16
C VAL A 56 -3.33 8.66 -2.00
N TYR A 57 -4.26 7.91 -1.40
CA TYR A 57 -4.99 6.85 -2.11
C TYR A 57 -5.85 7.40 -3.25
N GLY A 58 -6.45 8.57 -3.05
CA GLY A 58 -7.22 9.22 -4.11
C GLY A 58 -6.37 9.53 -5.34
N ILE A 59 -5.21 10.12 -5.12
CA ILE A 59 -4.25 10.42 -6.19
C ILE A 59 -3.76 9.12 -6.84
N ALA A 60 -3.42 8.12 -6.03
CA ALA A 60 -2.98 6.81 -6.52
C ALA A 60 -4.07 6.14 -7.35
N THR A 61 -5.33 6.23 -6.93
CA THR A 61 -6.47 5.64 -7.64
C THR A 61 -6.63 6.28 -9.02
N LEU A 62 -6.57 7.61 -9.09
CA LEU A 62 -6.67 8.32 -10.38
C LEU A 62 -5.52 7.92 -11.31
N SER A 63 -4.31 7.86 -10.78
CA SER A 63 -3.13 7.44 -11.54
C SER A 63 -3.28 6.00 -12.02
N TRP A 64 -3.80 5.12 -11.17
CA TRP A 64 -4.06 3.73 -11.48
C TRP A 64 -5.03 3.58 -12.64
N VAL A 65 -6.15 4.28 -12.59
CA VAL A 65 -7.15 4.24 -13.65
C VAL A 65 -6.56 4.69 -14.99
N LEU A 66 -5.76 5.75 -14.96
CA LEU A 66 -5.11 6.25 -16.18
C LEU A 66 -4.12 5.24 -16.76
N LEU A 67 -3.37 4.56 -15.91
CA LEU A 67 -2.42 3.53 -16.36
C LEU A 67 -3.12 2.31 -16.93
N LEU A 68 -4.28 1.94 -16.38
CA LEU A 68 -5.04 0.78 -16.84
C LEU A 68 -5.62 0.96 -18.25
N ARG A 69 -5.73 2.19 -18.73
CA ARG A 69 -6.23 2.42 -20.09
C ARG A 69 -5.41 1.71 -21.16
N ASN A 70 -4.10 1.58 -20.94
CA ASN A 70 -3.16 1.06 -21.92
C ASN A 70 -2.35 -0.14 -21.41
N THR A 71 -2.79 -0.75 -20.32
CA THR A 71 -2.06 -1.84 -19.66
C THR A 71 -3.03 -2.93 -19.26
N GLU A 72 -2.64 -4.18 -19.45
CA GLU A 72 -3.43 -5.33 -19.00
C GLU A 72 -3.53 -5.31 -17.46
N LEU A 73 -4.74 -5.50 -16.96
CA LEU A 73 -5.00 -5.49 -15.51
C LEU A 73 -4.13 -6.50 -14.77
N SER A 74 -4.00 -7.71 -15.31
CA SER A 74 -3.22 -8.78 -14.67
C SER A 74 -1.77 -8.37 -14.45
N ARG A 75 -1.14 -7.80 -15.47
CA ARG A 75 0.27 -7.38 -15.37
C ARG A 75 0.44 -6.16 -14.49
N ALA A 76 -0.46 -5.19 -14.62
CA ALA A 76 -0.42 -3.99 -13.80
C ALA A 76 -0.56 -4.33 -12.32
N TYR A 77 -1.51 -5.21 -11.99
CA TYR A 77 -1.74 -5.61 -10.61
C TYR A 77 -0.56 -6.40 -10.02
N LEU A 78 0.11 -7.20 -10.84
CA LEU A 78 1.32 -7.91 -10.39
C LEU A 78 2.43 -6.93 -9.99
N VAL A 79 2.60 -5.84 -10.74
CA VAL A 79 3.57 -4.82 -10.37
C VAL A 79 3.18 -4.13 -9.06
N VAL A 80 1.88 -3.87 -8.88
CA VAL A 80 1.37 -3.29 -7.62
C VAL A 80 1.61 -4.23 -6.44
N ALA A 81 1.71 -5.55 -6.68
CA ALA A 81 2.05 -6.49 -5.62
C ALA A 81 3.43 -6.22 -4.99
N LEU A 82 4.31 -5.45 -5.66
CA LEU A 82 5.52 -4.95 -5.03
C LEU A 82 5.22 -4.11 -3.79
N SER A 83 4.05 -3.48 -3.71
CA SER A 83 3.65 -2.73 -2.53
C SER A 83 3.60 -3.60 -1.28
N VAL A 84 3.33 -4.91 -1.42
CA VAL A 84 3.36 -5.85 -0.30
C VAL A 84 4.74 -5.89 0.35
N VAL A 85 5.78 -5.96 -0.48
CA VAL A 85 7.17 -5.97 0.00
C VAL A 85 7.54 -4.60 0.58
N LEU A 86 7.15 -3.52 -0.09
CA LEU A 86 7.41 -2.17 0.39
C LEU A 86 6.75 -1.91 1.74
N VAL A 87 5.51 -2.36 1.91
CA VAL A 87 4.78 -2.25 3.19
C VAL A 87 5.48 -3.04 4.29
N ALA A 88 5.95 -4.25 3.99
CA ALA A 88 6.64 -5.08 4.96
C ALA A 88 7.96 -4.44 5.41
N ILE A 89 8.71 -3.87 4.46
CA ILE A 89 9.94 -3.15 4.77
C ILE A 89 9.63 -1.92 5.63
N ALA A 90 8.64 -1.13 5.24
CA ALA A 90 8.24 0.06 5.99
C ALA A 90 7.75 -0.28 7.39
N GLY A 91 6.98 -1.37 7.54
CA GLY A 91 6.52 -1.83 8.84
C GLY A 91 7.67 -2.18 9.75
N THR A 92 8.69 -2.85 9.21
CA THR A 92 9.87 -3.23 10.00
C THR A 92 10.67 -2.00 10.45
N PHE A 93 10.94 -1.07 9.55
CA PHE A 93 11.82 0.06 9.85
C PHE A 93 11.10 1.23 10.55
N LEU A 94 9.88 1.57 10.13
CA LEU A 94 9.15 2.71 10.66
C LEU A 94 8.31 2.38 11.88
N LEU A 95 7.71 1.20 11.91
CA LEU A 95 6.80 0.77 12.97
C LEU A 95 7.44 -0.20 13.95
N ARG A 96 8.69 -0.57 13.70
CA ARG A 96 9.46 -1.51 14.54
C ARG A 96 8.76 -2.85 14.70
N GLU A 97 8.07 -3.30 13.66
CA GLU A 97 7.43 -4.60 13.68
C GLU A 97 8.49 -5.70 13.53
N PRO A 98 8.28 -6.87 14.15
CA PRO A 98 9.26 -7.95 14.08
C PRO A 98 9.36 -8.52 12.66
N LEU A 99 10.59 -8.78 12.21
CA LEU A 99 10.86 -9.38 10.92
C LEU A 99 11.35 -10.82 11.15
N SER A 100 10.49 -11.79 10.83
CA SER A 100 10.84 -13.19 10.95
C SER A 100 11.49 -13.72 9.67
N ALA A 101 12.26 -14.80 9.80
CA ALA A 101 12.83 -15.49 8.65
C ALA A 101 11.74 -16.01 7.72
N ARG A 102 10.62 -16.45 8.27
CA ARG A 102 9.47 -16.93 7.50
C ARG A 102 8.84 -15.82 6.67
N LEU A 103 8.72 -14.63 7.23
CA LEU A 103 8.21 -13.46 6.51
C LEU A 103 9.13 -13.07 5.35
N VAL A 104 10.44 -13.05 5.60
CA VAL A 104 11.44 -12.76 4.55
C VAL A 104 11.37 -13.80 3.44
N ALA A 105 11.26 -15.08 3.79
CA ALA A 105 11.13 -16.16 2.80
C ALA A 105 9.90 -15.98 1.93
N GLY A 106 8.75 -15.62 2.53
CA GLY A 106 7.53 -15.34 1.79
C GLY A 106 7.68 -14.17 0.83
N MET A 107 8.32 -13.09 1.28
CA MET A 107 8.58 -11.93 0.43
C MET A 107 9.47 -12.28 -0.76
N VAL A 108 10.51 -13.07 -0.54
CA VAL A 108 11.39 -13.53 -1.62
C VAL A 108 10.61 -14.34 -2.66
N ILE A 109 9.73 -15.23 -2.20
CA ILE A 109 8.89 -16.04 -3.08
C ILE A 109 7.96 -15.13 -3.92
N ILE A 110 7.38 -14.11 -3.32
CA ILE A 110 6.55 -13.13 -4.04
C ILE A 110 7.36 -12.43 -5.14
N LEU A 111 8.57 -11.98 -4.82
CA LEU A 111 9.44 -11.30 -5.78
C LEU A 111 9.85 -12.23 -6.92
N VAL A 112 10.15 -13.49 -6.62
CA VAL A 112 10.46 -14.48 -7.64
C VAL A 112 9.26 -14.72 -8.55
N GLY A 113 8.05 -14.86 -7.95
CA GLY A 113 6.82 -14.99 -8.71
C GLY A 113 6.58 -13.82 -9.65
N LEU A 114 6.82 -12.60 -9.17
CA LEU A 114 6.71 -11.40 -10.01
C LEU A 114 7.70 -11.43 -11.18
N ALA A 115 8.93 -11.79 -10.90
CA ALA A 115 9.97 -11.86 -11.94
C ALA A 115 9.58 -12.86 -13.03
N VAL A 116 9.04 -14.00 -12.64
CA VAL A 116 8.57 -15.04 -13.59
C VAL A 116 7.39 -14.53 -14.42
N ALA A 117 6.44 -13.86 -13.76
CA ALA A 117 5.21 -13.42 -14.42
C ALA A 117 5.42 -12.27 -15.40
N LEU A 118 6.35 -11.36 -15.08
CA LEU A 118 6.59 -10.15 -15.87
C LEU A 118 7.66 -10.33 -16.95
N TRP A 119 8.38 -11.42 -16.91
CA TRP A 119 9.49 -11.67 -17.84
C TRP A 119 9.06 -12.36 -19.13
#